data_81a2d227ef5343965367b96b532cbc5a
#
_entry.id   81a2d227ef5343965367b96b532cbc5a
#
_cell.length_a   1.000
_cell.length_b   1.000
_cell.length_c   1.000
_cell.angle_alpha   90.00
_cell.angle_beta   90.00
_cell.angle_gamma   90.00
#
_symmetry.space_group_name_H-M   'P 1'
#
loop_
_entity.id
_entity.type
_entity.pdbx_description
1 polymer ?
#
loop_
_entity_poly.entity_id
_entity_poly.type
_entity_poly.pdbx_seq_one_letter_code
_entity_poly.pdbx_strand_id
1 'polypeptide(L)'
;MLLSAGALLLSYAASSAQTAPVDAGRVVVAETQQQAGVVQERDRFVDELNANTVTIVSGNPNGAYLYFAYDMSAVLDDGDKLRILPVIGKGGGQNTKDILYLRGVDMGITQSNILRYYNKTGEVGRNIQNRLRYITRLYNEEMHLLVAANINSVEDLRGKKVNFSDIGSGSQVTSQLVFEALKIKIQEVNMGQGDAFEAIKKGEIAATILIAGKPTGAFGKLKAGAEYKLLPMPYPAALQDDYLPATLTHEDYPGLIAEGQTIDTIAVGAVLAVFNWAPNTERYRRVAKFTEALFKNFDKFLEKPRHPKWKEVNLAAELPGWERFGAAKELLVSSRDQASLGQDRMKQDFAKFLTSASQSEGPMTDQRREELFKKFLEWQTTQR
;
A
#
# COMPACT_ATOMS: atom_id res chain seq x y z
N MET A 1 -25.57 -26.74 -83.75
CA MET A 1 -26.67 -27.64 -83.43
C MET A 1 -27.55 -26.97 -82.41
N LEU A 2 -28.70 -26.59 -82.82
CA LEU A 2 -29.77 -25.92 -82.06
C LEU A 2 -30.35 -26.88 -81.04
N LEU A 3 -30.79 -26.39 -79.87
CA LEU A 3 -31.95 -26.86 -79.16
C LEU A 3 -32.44 -25.79 -78.15
N SER A 4 -33.62 -25.45 -78.43
CA SER A 4 -34.60 -24.51 -77.97
C SER A 4 -34.95 -24.54 -76.51
N ALA A 5 -35.21 -23.32 -76.01
CA ALA A 5 -35.73 -22.99 -74.68
C ALA A 5 -37.26 -23.15 -74.64
N GLY A 6 -37.80 -23.77 -73.61
CA GLY A 6 -39.19 -23.72 -73.23
C GLY A 6 -39.44 -22.80 -72.06
N ALA A 7 -40.15 -21.72 -72.25
CA ALA A 7 -40.62 -20.82 -71.21
C ALA A 7 -41.90 -21.30 -70.55
N LEU A 8 -41.86 -21.56 -69.23
CA LEU A 8 -43.11 -21.76 -68.44
C LEU A 8 -43.43 -20.42 -67.72
N LEU A 9 -44.55 -19.84 -68.13
CA LEU A 9 -45.19 -18.72 -67.47
C LEU A 9 -46.02 -19.21 -66.26
N LEU A 10 -45.60 -18.97 -65.08
CA LEU A 10 -46.39 -19.11 -63.85
C LEU A 10 -46.94 -17.74 -63.46
N SER A 11 -48.26 -17.59 -63.60
CA SER A 11 -49.00 -16.44 -63.11
C SER A 11 -49.13 -16.50 -61.58
N TYR A 12 -48.49 -15.58 -60.92
CA TYR A 12 -48.72 -15.33 -59.49
C TYR A 12 -49.82 -14.30 -59.33
N ALA A 13 -50.93 -14.72 -58.70
CA ALA A 13 -51.95 -13.81 -58.20
C ALA A 13 -51.45 -13.04 -57.03
N ALA A 14 -51.34 -11.72 -57.17
CA ALA A 14 -50.99 -10.84 -56.07
C ALA A 14 -52.21 -10.69 -55.15
N SER A 15 -52.12 -11.29 -53.94
CA SER A 15 -53.04 -11.00 -52.85
C SER A 15 -52.59 -9.68 -52.20
N SER A 16 -53.37 -8.63 -52.42
CA SER A 16 -53.16 -7.33 -51.70
C SER A 16 -53.62 -7.46 -50.26
N ALA A 17 -52.71 -7.84 -49.38
CA ALA A 17 -52.92 -7.63 -47.97
C ALA A 17 -52.76 -6.12 -47.66
N GLN A 18 -53.87 -5.46 -47.36
CA GLN A 18 -53.89 -4.12 -46.80
C GLN A 18 -53.21 -4.16 -45.40
N THR A 19 -51.99 -3.80 -45.35
CA THR A 19 -51.30 -3.46 -44.03
C THR A 19 -51.90 -2.16 -43.59
N ALA A 20 -52.52 -2.16 -42.39
CA ALA A 20 -52.89 -0.93 -41.67
C ALA A 20 -51.66 -0.06 -41.46
N PRO A 21 -51.78 1.26 -41.53
CA PRO A 21 -50.64 2.13 -41.27
C PRO A 21 -50.16 1.93 -39.85
N VAL A 22 -48.98 1.32 -39.68
CA VAL A 22 -48.27 1.30 -38.41
C VAL A 22 -47.93 2.76 -38.11
N ASP A 23 -48.41 3.24 -36.97
CA ASP A 23 -48.21 4.59 -36.51
C ASP A 23 -46.70 4.80 -36.26
N ALA A 24 -45.98 5.24 -37.28
CA ALA A 24 -44.53 5.46 -37.24
C ALA A 24 -44.10 6.40 -36.09
N GLY A 25 -45.00 7.28 -35.67
CA GLY A 25 -44.78 8.16 -34.51
C GLY A 25 -44.70 7.40 -33.18
N ARG A 26 -45.48 6.34 -33.02
CA ARG A 26 -45.51 5.52 -31.80
C ARG A 26 -44.30 4.63 -31.65
N VAL A 27 -43.75 4.10 -32.74
CA VAL A 27 -42.54 3.28 -32.76
C VAL A 27 -41.31 4.16 -32.44
N VAL A 28 -41.21 5.33 -33.06
CA VAL A 28 -40.10 6.25 -32.82
C VAL A 28 -40.07 6.78 -31.36
N VAL A 29 -41.24 7.07 -30.78
CA VAL A 29 -41.35 7.51 -29.39
C VAL A 29 -40.98 6.37 -28.42
N ALA A 30 -41.40 5.13 -28.70
CA ALA A 30 -41.08 3.97 -27.88
C ALA A 30 -39.57 3.65 -27.94
N GLU A 31 -38.93 3.66 -29.10
CA GLU A 31 -37.48 3.48 -29.25
C GLU A 31 -36.67 4.60 -28.55
N THR A 32 -37.13 5.84 -28.66
CA THR A 32 -36.48 6.98 -28.00
C THR A 32 -36.59 6.89 -26.48
N GLN A 33 -37.73 6.45 -25.94
CA GLN A 33 -37.91 6.24 -24.51
C GLN A 33 -37.09 5.05 -23.99
N GLN A 34 -36.99 3.97 -24.76
CA GLN A 34 -36.17 2.80 -24.39
C GLN A 34 -34.67 3.14 -24.41
N GLN A 35 -34.21 3.88 -25.42
CA GLN A 35 -32.82 4.38 -25.46
C GLN A 35 -32.51 5.36 -24.30
N ALA A 36 -33.44 6.26 -24.00
CA ALA A 36 -33.29 7.18 -22.87
C ALA A 36 -33.20 6.43 -21.51
N GLY A 37 -34.04 5.38 -21.33
CA GLY A 37 -34.01 4.53 -20.16
C GLY A 37 -32.67 3.76 -20.01
N VAL A 38 -32.15 3.20 -21.10
CA VAL A 38 -30.86 2.50 -21.11
C VAL A 38 -29.69 3.45 -20.81
N VAL A 39 -29.70 4.67 -21.36
CA VAL A 39 -28.67 5.69 -21.06
C VAL A 39 -28.73 6.10 -19.61
N GLN A 40 -29.89 6.36 -19.04
CA GLN A 40 -30.07 6.74 -17.65
C GLN A 40 -29.63 5.64 -16.68
N GLU A 41 -29.91 4.37 -16.99
CA GLU A 41 -29.47 3.24 -16.19
C GLU A 41 -27.95 3.06 -16.26
N ARG A 42 -27.34 3.20 -17.44
CA ARG A 42 -25.89 3.18 -17.64
C ARG A 42 -25.23 4.30 -16.83
N ASP A 43 -25.73 5.53 -16.89
CA ASP A 43 -25.16 6.67 -16.18
C ASP A 43 -25.23 6.47 -14.66
N ARG A 44 -26.32 5.88 -14.15
CA ARG A 44 -26.44 5.50 -12.74
C ARG A 44 -25.35 4.50 -12.32
N PHE A 45 -25.09 3.44 -13.08
CA PHE A 45 -24.02 2.49 -12.79
C PHE A 45 -22.63 3.13 -12.86
N VAL A 46 -22.40 4.00 -13.85
CA VAL A 46 -21.13 4.74 -13.96
C VAL A 46 -20.90 5.58 -12.72
N ASP A 47 -21.89 6.34 -12.27
CA ASP A 47 -21.77 7.20 -11.09
C ASP A 47 -21.59 6.38 -9.82
N GLU A 48 -22.36 5.32 -9.61
CA GLU A 48 -22.29 4.47 -8.42
C GLU A 48 -20.92 3.77 -8.29
N LEU A 49 -20.45 3.14 -9.36
CA LEU A 49 -19.14 2.47 -9.37
C LEU A 49 -17.98 3.46 -9.14
N ASN A 50 -18.03 4.63 -9.77
CA ASN A 50 -16.96 5.62 -9.64
C ASN A 50 -16.97 6.32 -8.28
N ALA A 51 -18.15 6.57 -7.71
CA ALA A 51 -18.27 7.24 -6.41
C ALA A 51 -17.64 6.44 -5.25
N ASN A 52 -17.62 5.11 -5.35
CA ASN A 52 -17.16 4.23 -4.27
C ASN A 52 -15.86 3.48 -4.58
N THR A 53 -15.25 3.69 -5.74
CA THR A 53 -14.00 3.04 -6.11
C THR A 53 -12.80 3.90 -5.79
N VAL A 54 -11.81 3.33 -5.09
CA VAL A 54 -10.49 3.93 -4.86
C VAL A 54 -9.41 3.09 -5.52
N THR A 55 -8.42 3.75 -6.12
CA THR A 55 -7.25 3.10 -6.73
C THR A 55 -6.02 3.33 -5.87
N ILE A 56 -5.24 2.25 -5.67
CA ILE A 56 -3.99 2.28 -4.92
C ILE A 56 -2.86 1.83 -5.83
N VAL A 57 -1.99 2.76 -6.24
CA VAL A 57 -0.78 2.39 -6.97
C VAL A 57 0.23 1.76 -6.02
N SER A 58 0.70 0.57 -6.38
CA SER A 58 1.57 -0.29 -5.57
C SER A 58 2.96 -0.45 -6.19
N GLY A 59 3.59 -1.59 -6.05
CA GLY A 59 4.90 -1.90 -6.64
C GLY A 59 4.85 -3.10 -7.57
N ASN A 60 6.02 -3.52 -8.01
CA ASN A 60 6.15 -4.76 -8.75
C ASN A 60 5.89 -5.98 -7.83
N PRO A 61 5.65 -7.18 -8.39
CA PRO A 61 5.34 -8.39 -7.61
C PRO A 61 6.47 -8.91 -6.71
N ASN A 62 7.69 -8.39 -6.86
CA ASN A 62 8.86 -8.82 -6.07
C ASN A 62 8.97 -8.10 -4.71
N GLY A 63 8.23 -7.00 -4.53
CA GLY A 63 8.19 -6.21 -3.30
C GLY A 63 6.88 -6.38 -2.52
N ALA A 64 6.80 -5.82 -1.31
CA ALA A 64 5.65 -5.94 -0.43
C ALA A 64 4.47 -5.04 -0.81
N TYR A 65 4.65 -3.98 -1.59
CA TYR A 65 3.60 -3.00 -1.89
C TYR A 65 2.36 -3.61 -2.53
N LEU A 66 2.55 -4.56 -3.48
CA LEU A 66 1.43 -5.22 -4.12
C LEU A 66 0.65 -6.10 -3.13
N TYR A 67 1.34 -6.80 -2.24
CA TYR A 67 0.69 -7.59 -1.19
C TYR A 67 -0.11 -6.71 -0.23
N PHE A 68 0.44 -5.56 0.18
CA PHE A 68 -0.28 -4.59 1.01
C PHE A 68 -1.53 -4.03 0.32
N ALA A 69 -1.42 -3.64 -0.94
CA ALA A 69 -2.55 -3.14 -1.71
C ALA A 69 -3.62 -4.23 -1.92
N TYR A 70 -3.20 -5.48 -2.17
CA TYR A 70 -4.08 -6.63 -2.26
C TYR A 70 -4.77 -6.93 -0.91
N ASP A 71 -4.03 -6.92 0.19
CA ASP A 71 -4.59 -7.11 1.52
C ASP A 71 -5.64 -6.04 1.84
N MET A 72 -5.38 -4.76 1.50
CA MET A 72 -6.36 -3.70 1.65
C MET A 72 -7.63 -3.99 0.84
N SER A 73 -7.51 -4.43 -0.41
CA SER A 73 -8.65 -4.85 -1.21
C SER A 73 -9.39 -6.02 -0.58
N ALA A 74 -8.68 -7.08 -0.22
CA ALA A 74 -9.29 -8.30 0.30
C ALA A 74 -9.96 -8.15 1.69
N VAL A 75 -9.56 -7.16 2.48
CA VAL A 75 -10.12 -6.90 3.83
C VAL A 75 -11.21 -5.85 3.82
N LEU A 76 -11.08 -4.82 2.97
CA LEU A 76 -11.88 -3.62 3.05
C LEU A 76 -12.92 -3.49 1.92
N ASP A 77 -12.80 -4.29 0.85
CA ASP A 77 -13.80 -4.27 -0.24
C ASP A 77 -15.17 -4.66 0.31
N ASP A 78 -16.16 -3.79 0.11
CA ASP A 78 -17.55 -3.98 0.53
C ASP A 78 -18.49 -3.80 -0.70
N GLY A 79 -18.14 -4.45 -1.81
CA GLY A 79 -18.90 -4.43 -3.05
C GLY A 79 -19.11 -3.00 -3.57
N ASP A 80 -20.37 -2.63 -3.81
CA ASP A 80 -20.69 -1.31 -4.36
C ASP A 80 -20.50 -0.15 -3.38
N LYS A 81 -20.35 -0.44 -2.09
CA LYS A 81 -20.17 0.61 -1.07
C LYS A 81 -18.73 1.09 -0.97
N LEU A 82 -17.77 0.21 -1.12
CA LEU A 82 -16.34 0.54 -1.14
C LEU A 82 -15.61 -0.51 -1.96
N ARG A 83 -15.08 -0.12 -3.09
CA ARG A 83 -14.29 -0.97 -3.97
C ARG A 83 -12.84 -0.49 -3.99
N ILE A 84 -11.90 -1.42 -3.83
CA ILE A 84 -10.48 -1.08 -3.81
C ILE A 84 -9.79 -1.80 -4.97
N LEU A 85 -9.15 -1.00 -5.83
CA LEU A 85 -8.42 -1.49 -6.99
C LEU A 85 -6.92 -1.34 -6.77
N PRO A 86 -6.20 -2.43 -6.46
CA PRO A 86 -4.75 -2.45 -6.50
C PRO A 86 -4.24 -2.29 -7.93
N VAL A 87 -3.37 -1.31 -8.16
CA VAL A 87 -2.75 -1.06 -9.45
C VAL A 87 -1.26 -1.37 -9.34
N ILE A 88 -0.74 -2.21 -10.23
CA ILE A 88 0.69 -2.50 -10.30
C ILE A 88 1.43 -1.23 -10.75
N GLY A 89 2.35 -0.76 -9.91
CA GLY A 89 3.21 0.39 -10.18
C GLY A 89 4.68 -0.01 -10.19
N LYS A 90 5.55 0.98 -10.34
CA LYS A 90 7.01 0.78 -10.28
C LYS A 90 7.58 0.90 -8.87
N GLY A 91 6.80 1.43 -7.92
CA GLY A 91 7.24 1.66 -6.55
C GLY A 91 7.48 3.15 -6.25
N GLY A 92 8.10 3.43 -5.11
CA GLY A 92 8.10 4.72 -4.43
C GLY A 92 8.37 5.96 -5.29
N GLY A 93 9.37 5.93 -6.15
CA GLY A 93 9.71 7.08 -7.01
C GLY A 93 8.61 7.42 -8.01
N GLN A 94 8.20 6.45 -8.81
CA GLN A 94 7.14 6.63 -9.81
C GLN A 94 5.78 6.84 -9.15
N ASN A 95 5.46 6.09 -8.10
CA ASN A 95 4.18 6.19 -7.42
C ASN A 95 3.93 7.60 -6.88
N THR A 96 4.96 8.29 -6.40
CA THR A 96 4.83 9.70 -5.97
C THR A 96 4.41 10.60 -7.14
N LYS A 97 4.96 10.38 -8.33
CA LYS A 97 4.56 11.09 -9.56
C LYS A 97 3.13 10.73 -9.96
N ASP A 98 2.76 9.47 -9.85
CA ASP A 98 1.43 8.96 -10.21
C ASP A 98 0.34 9.54 -9.29
N ILE A 99 0.58 9.61 -7.97
CA ILE A 99 -0.34 10.25 -7.02
C ILE A 99 -0.53 11.73 -7.35
N LEU A 100 0.54 12.42 -7.77
CA LEU A 100 0.48 13.85 -8.05
C LEU A 100 -0.20 14.18 -9.39
N TYR A 101 -0.05 13.32 -10.40
CA TYR A 101 -0.33 13.71 -11.78
C TYR A 101 -1.14 12.71 -12.61
N LEU A 102 -1.15 11.41 -12.25
CA LEU A 102 -1.83 10.42 -13.06
C LEU A 102 -3.34 10.42 -12.77
N ARG A 103 -4.13 10.60 -13.83
CA ARG A 103 -5.60 10.51 -13.72
C ARG A 103 -6.01 9.09 -13.33
N GLY A 104 -6.97 8.99 -12.40
CA GLY A 104 -7.48 7.71 -11.94
C GLY A 104 -6.70 7.10 -10.78
N VAL A 105 -5.58 7.69 -10.34
CA VAL A 105 -4.89 7.31 -9.10
C VAL A 105 -5.41 8.17 -7.95
N ASP A 106 -5.84 7.53 -6.88
CA ASP A 106 -6.31 8.21 -5.67
C ASP A 106 -5.24 8.26 -4.60
N MET A 107 -4.51 7.17 -4.42
CA MET A 107 -3.44 7.01 -3.43
C MET A 107 -2.39 6.02 -3.89
N GLY A 108 -1.29 5.89 -3.15
CA GLY A 108 -0.25 4.93 -3.46
C GLY A 108 0.75 4.75 -2.33
N ILE A 109 1.58 3.72 -2.46
CA ILE A 109 2.64 3.44 -1.49
C ILE A 109 3.95 4.00 -2.00
N THR A 110 4.62 4.81 -1.16
CA THR A 110 5.91 5.43 -1.44
C THR A 110 6.83 5.32 -0.21
N GLN A 111 7.99 6.00 -0.25
CA GLN A 111 8.99 5.97 0.82
C GLN A 111 9.20 7.37 1.41
N SER A 112 9.47 7.45 2.71
CA SER A 112 9.64 8.71 3.42
C SER A 112 10.82 9.56 2.92
N ASN A 113 11.95 8.91 2.60
CA ASN A 113 13.13 9.57 2.04
C ASN A 113 12.87 10.14 0.62
N ILE A 114 12.10 9.43 -0.21
CA ILE A 114 11.73 9.89 -1.56
C ILE A 114 10.84 11.12 -1.48
N LEU A 115 9.86 11.13 -0.57
CA LEU A 115 9.03 12.31 -0.33
C LEU A 115 9.89 13.49 0.08
N ARG A 116 10.85 13.30 1.00
CA ARG A 116 11.78 14.34 1.44
C ARG A 116 12.68 14.83 0.28
N TYR A 117 13.24 13.91 -0.49
CA TYR A 117 14.06 14.21 -1.66
C TYR A 117 13.30 15.06 -2.67
N TYR A 118 12.13 14.66 -3.09
CA TYR A 118 11.32 15.40 -4.06
C TYR A 118 10.87 16.76 -3.53
N ASN A 119 10.60 16.87 -2.23
CA ASN A 119 10.27 18.15 -1.63
C ASN A 119 11.46 19.10 -1.61
N LYS A 120 12.67 18.59 -1.36
CA LYS A 120 13.92 19.37 -1.33
C LYS A 120 14.36 19.81 -2.72
N THR A 121 14.30 18.91 -3.70
CA THR A 121 14.79 19.18 -5.06
C THR A 121 13.76 19.89 -5.95
N GLY A 122 12.47 19.71 -5.69
CA GLY A 122 11.41 20.19 -6.56
C GLY A 122 11.31 19.44 -7.89
N GLU A 123 11.98 18.31 -8.06
CA GLU A 123 11.99 17.50 -9.29
C GLU A 123 10.58 17.13 -9.78
N VAL A 124 9.66 16.88 -8.86
CA VAL A 124 8.26 16.58 -9.15
C VAL A 124 7.33 17.76 -8.87
N GLY A 125 7.83 18.97 -9.05
CA GLY A 125 7.13 20.22 -8.78
C GLY A 125 7.40 20.76 -7.37
N ARG A 126 7.24 22.08 -7.22
CA ARG A 126 7.48 22.75 -5.93
C ARG A 126 6.33 22.51 -4.95
N ASN A 127 6.65 22.62 -3.65
CA ASN A 127 5.69 22.60 -2.55
C ASN A 127 4.82 21.31 -2.53
N ILE A 128 5.41 20.16 -2.80
CA ILE A 128 4.68 18.89 -2.80
C ILE A 128 4.07 18.58 -1.44
N GLN A 129 4.62 19.11 -0.32
CA GLN A 129 4.06 19.03 1.02
C GLN A 129 2.63 19.58 1.11
N ASN A 130 2.28 20.58 0.28
CA ASN A 130 0.91 21.13 0.23
C ASN A 130 -0.02 20.32 -0.67
N ARG A 131 0.53 19.46 -1.52
CA ARG A 131 -0.20 18.67 -2.52
C ARG A 131 -0.37 17.22 -2.14
N LEU A 132 0.48 16.71 -1.25
CA LEU A 132 0.42 15.35 -0.73
C LEU A 132 0.08 15.35 0.76
N ARG A 133 -0.62 14.31 1.16
CA ARG A 133 -0.87 13.95 2.55
C ARG A 133 -0.50 12.49 2.74
N TYR A 134 -0.27 12.06 3.98
CA TYR A 134 -0.16 10.65 4.28
C TYR A 134 -1.37 10.18 5.10
N ILE A 135 -1.86 8.99 4.80
CA ILE A 135 -2.90 8.35 5.60
C ILE A 135 -2.25 7.74 6.85
N THR A 136 -1.23 6.91 6.63
CA THR A 136 -0.43 6.30 7.69
C THR A 136 0.98 5.97 7.22
N ARG A 137 1.92 5.87 8.17
CA ARG A 137 3.15 5.11 7.94
C ARG A 137 2.80 3.63 7.93
N LEU A 138 3.42 2.90 7.03
CA LEU A 138 3.24 1.45 6.96
C LEU A 138 4.37 0.75 7.75
N TYR A 139 5.23 0.07 7.10
CA TYR A 139 6.31 -0.72 7.69
C TYR A 139 7.68 -0.17 7.28
N ASN A 140 8.74 -0.74 7.81
CA ASN A 140 10.09 -0.45 7.36
C ASN A 140 10.49 -1.37 6.21
N GLU A 141 11.17 -0.79 5.22
CA GLU A 141 11.75 -1.48 4.06
C GLU A 141 13.25 -1.53 4.23
N GLU A 142 13.77 -2.71 4.37
CA GLU A 142 15.18 -2.97 4.55
C GLU A 142 15.94 -2.93 3.22
N MET A 143 17.15 -2.41 3.21
CA MET A 143 18.05 -2.45 2.07
C MET A 143 18.73 -3.80 1.99
N HIS A 144 18.45 -4.53 0.92
CA HIS A 144 19.08 -5.82 0.62
C HIS A 144 20.20 -5.59 -0.39
N LEU A 145 21.44 -5.70 0.04
CA LEU A 145 22.62 -5.58 -0.82
C LEU A 145 23.22 -6.97 -1.05
N LEU A 146 22.93 -7.55 -2.22
CA LEU A 146 23.53 -8.81 -2.66
C LEU A 146 24.71 -8.51 -3.56
N VAL A 147 25.86 -9.04 -3.23
CA VAL A 147 27.11 -8.77 -3.93
C VAL A 147 27.77 -10.05 -4.44
N ALA A 148 28.60 -9.96 -5.47
CA ALA A 148 29.50 -11.04 -5.88
C ALA A 148 30.42 -11.44 -4.71
N ALA A 149 30.79 -12.71 -4.64
CA ALA A 149 31.51 -13.27 -3.50
C ALA A 149 32.86 -12.59 -3.17
N ASN A 150 33.50 -12.01 -4.18
CA ASN A 150 34.79 -11.29 -4.05
C ASN A 150 34.64 -9.83 -3.54
N ILE A 151 33.43 -9.34 -3.31
CA ILE A 151 33.15 -8.00 -2.73
C ILE A 151 33.05 -8.16 -1.22
N ASN A 152 33.83 -7.40 -0.45
CA ASN A 152 33.90 -7.53 1.00
C ASN A 152 33.48 -6.26 1.76
N SER A 153 33.40 -5.13 1.07
CA SER A 153 32.96 -3.86 1.63
C SER A 153 32.14 -3.09 0.60
N VAL A 154 31.35 -2.11 1.05
CA VAL A 154 30.59 -1.21 0.16
C VAL A 154 31.55 -0.35 -0.68
N GLU A 155 32.72 -0.03 -0.18
CA GLU A 155 33.78 0.70 -0.87
C GLU A 155 34.32 -0.08 -2.08
N ASP A 156 34.33 -1.41 -2.05
CA ASP A 156 34.75 -2.27 -3.17
C ASP A 156 33.82 -2.11 -4.39
N LEU A 157 32.65 -1.54 -4.21
CA LEU A 157 31.70 -1.25 -5.29
C LEU A 157 32.07 -0.02 -6.12
N ARG A 158 33.03 0.78 -5.66
CA ARG A 158 33.47 2.00 -6.36
C ARG A 158 33.88 1.70 -7.80
N GLY A 159 33.23 2.41 -8.75
CA GLY A 159 33.49 2.23 -10.19
C GLY A 159 32.92 0.95 -10.79
N LYS A 160 32.27 0.08 -10.01
CA LYS A 160 31.68 -1.16 -10.50
C LYS A 160 30.24 -0.96 -10.97
N LYS A 161 29.75 -1.87 -11.79
CA LYS A 161 28.34 -1.92 -12.20
C LYS A 161 27.51 -2.49 -11.04
N VAL A 162 26.51 -1.73 -10.61
CA VAL A 162 25.58 -2.11 -9.54
C VAL A 162 24.15 -1.94 -10.02
N ASN A 163 23.33 -2.97 -9.88
CA ASN A 163 21.92 -2.91 -10.24
C ASN A 163 21.12 -2.20 -9.14
N PHE A 164 20.43 -1.12 -9.51
CA PHE A 164 19.54 -0.36 -8.65
C PHE A 164 18.06 -0.72 -8.85
N SER A 165 17.79 -1.90 -9.43
CA SER A 165 16.44 -2.36 -9.75
C SER A 165 15.80 -1.56 -10.91
N ASP A 166 14.48 -1.62 -11.03
CA ASP A 166 13.74 -0.99 -12.12
C ASP A 166 13.82 0.55 -12.07
N ILE A 167 13.92 1.19 -13.23
CA ILE A 167 13.90 2.66 -13.35
C ILE A 167 12.58 3.22 -12.77
N GLY A 168 12.70 4.22 -11.91
CA GLY A 168 11.57 4.87 -11.23
C GLY A 168 11.10 4.11 -9.97
N SER A 169 11.71 2.97 -9.65
CA SER A 169 11.40 2.22 -8.42
C SER A 169 11.89 2.96 -7.17
N GLY A 170 11.34 2.59 -6.02
CA GLY A 170 11.85 3.05 -4.73
C GLY A 170 13.28 2.58 -4.48
N SER A 171 13.63 1.37 -4.94
CA SER A 171 14.99 0.84 -4.85
C SER A 171 15.98 1.68 -5.63
N GLN A 172 15.65 2.10 -6.86
CA GLN A 172 16.53 2.95 -7.65
C GLN A 172 16.81 4.28 -6.95
N VAL A 173 15.75 5.04 -6.64
CA VAL A 173 15.92 6.39 -6.06
C VAL A 173 16.62 6.32 -4.71
N THR A 174 16.23 5.38 -3.85
CA THR A 174 16.87 5.22 -2.52
C THR A 174 18.35 4.82 -2.66
N SER A 175 18.68 3.91 -3.58
CA SER A 175 20.08 3.53 -3.81
C SER A 175 20.92 4.70 -4.29
N GLN A 176 20.41 5.52 -5.22
CA GLN A 176 21.09 6.74 -5.67
C GLN A 176 21.39 7.67 -4.50
N LEU A 177 20.41 7.93 -3.64
CA LEU A 177 20.57 8.80 -2.46
C LEU A 177 21.56 8.23 -1.46
N VAL A 178 21.54 6.92 -1.20
CA VAL A 178 22.46 6.26 -0.26
C VAL A 178 23.90 6.34 -0.78
N PHE A 179 24.15 5.98 -2.04
CA PHE A 179 25.50 6.00 -2.61
C PHE A 179 26.05 7.42 -2.78
N GLU A 180 25.18 8.40 -3.04
CA GLU A 180 25.54 9.83 -3.03
C GLU A 180 25.98 10.26 -1.62
N ALA A 181 25.18 9.93 -0.58
CA ALA A 181 25.52 10.26 0.81
C ALA A 181 26.81 9.60 1.29
N LEU A 182 27.08 8.37 0.86
CA LEU A 182 28.32 7.64 1.13
C LEU A 182 29.52 8.12 0.29
N LYS A 183 29.30 8.97 -0.73
CA LYS A 183 30.32 9.45 -1.68
C LYS A 183 31.00 8.30 -2.44
N ILE A 184 30.26 7.24 -2.73
CA ILE A 184 30.74 6.08 -3.50
C ILE A 184 30.16 6.17 -4.92
N LYS A 185 31.00 6.48 -5.89
CA LYS A 185 30.61 6.51 -7.30
C LYS A 185 30.57 5.09 -7.85
N ILE A 186 29.45 4.70 -8.43
CA ILE A 186 29.23 3.41 -9.08
C ILE A 186 28.79 3.62 -10.54
N GLN A 187 28.75 2.56 -11.32
CA GLN A 187 28.09 2.51 -12.62
C GLN A 187 26.70 1.90 -12.42
N GLU A 188 25.67 2.77 -12.39
CA GLU A 188 24.30 2.32 -12.24
C GLU A 188 23.87 1.49 -13.46
N VAL A 189 23.23 0.36 -13.21
CA VAL A 189 22.47 -0.40 -14.20
C VAL A 189 21.08 -0.68 -13.64
N ASN A 190 20.10 -0.92 -14.51
CA ASN A 190 18.72 -1.13 -14.11
C ASN A 190 18.14 -2.36 -14.79
N MET A 191 17.79 -3.35 -14.00
CA MET A 191 17.16 -4.60 -14.44
C MET A 191 16.36 -5.23 -13.30
N GLY A 192 15.46 -6.15 -13.64
CA GLY A 192 14.72 -6.93 -12.65
C GLY A 192 15.65 -7.81 -11.79
N GLN A 193 15.21 -8.17 -10.57
CA GLN A 193 16.06 -8.90 -9.62
C GLN A 193 16.49 -10.28 -10.15
N GLY A 194 15.60 -10.99 -10.85
CA GLY A 194 15.95 -12.28 -11.44
C GLY A 194 17.11 -12.21 -12.41
N ASP A 195 17.09 -11.24 -13.32
CA ASP A 195 18.16 -11.00 -14.29
C ASP A 195 19.45 -10.54 -13.60
N ALA A 196 19.32 -9.72 -12.54
CA ALA A 196 20.45 -9.25 -11.77
C ALA A 196 21.20 -10.39 -11.05
N PHE A 197 20.48 -11.38 -10.52
CA PHE A 197 21.10 -12.55 -9.89
C PHE A 197 21.93 -13.35 -10.91
N GLU A 198 21.42 -13.55 -12.11
CA GLU A 198 22.16 -14.22 -13.18
C GLU A 198 23.36 -13.38 -13.67
N ALA A 199 23.21 -12.05 -13.75
CA ALA A 199 24.29 -11.14 -14.11
C ALA A 199 25.44 -11.13 -13.07
N ILE A 200 25.12 -11.26 -11.76
CA ILE A 200 26.16 -11.43 -10.71
C ILE A 200 26.91 -12.75 -10.92
N LYS A 201 26.22 -13.86 -11.14
CA LYS A 201 26.85 -15.19 -11.36
C LYS A 201 27.78 -15.19 -12.56
N LYS A 202 27.42 -14.44 -13.61
CA LYS A 202 28.26 -14.29 -14.82
C LYS A 202 29.38 -13.27 -14.67
N GLY A 203 29.44 -12.53 -13.54
CA GLY A 203 30.41 -11.45 -13.32
C GLY A 203 30.17 -10.20 -14.16
N GLU A 204 28.96 -10.03 -14.73
CA GLU A 204 28.57 -8.87 -15.53
C GLU A 204 28.29 -7.62 -14.67
N ILE A 205 27.81 -7.82 -13.44
CA ILE A 205 27.61 -6.78 -12.42
C ILE A 205 28.20 -7.25 -11.07
N ALA A 206 28.59 -6.29 -10.25
CA ALA A 206 29.20 -6.57 -8.94
C ALA A 206 28.16 -6.77 -7.83
N ALA A 207 26.99 -6.16 -7.96
CA ALA A 207 25.96 -6.17 -6.92
C ALA A 207 24.57 -5.87 -7.49
N THR A 208 23.56 -6.25 -6.71
CA THR A 208 22.18 -5.78 -6.89
C THR A 208 21.60 -5.30 -5.56
N ILE A 209 20.74 -4.30 -5.63
CA ILE A 209 20.07 -3.70 -4.47
C ILE A 209 18.56 -3.83 -4.63
N LEU A 210 17.91 -4.19 -3.53
CA LEU A 210 16.44 -4.14 -3.40
C LEU A 210 16.09 -3.47 -2.07
N ILE A 211 15.25 -2.46 -2.12
CA ILE A 211 14.63 -1.83 -0.93
C ILE A 211 13.21 -2.38 -0.84
N ALA A 212 12.97 -3.20 0.15
CA ALA A 212 11.66 -3.84 0.36
C ALA A 212 11.52 -4.39 1.77
N GLY A 213 10.28 -4.58 2.22
CA GLY A 213 10.02 -5.24 3.51
C GLY A 213 10.46 -6.71 3.50
N LYS A 214 11.17 -7.11 4.53
CA LYS A 214 11.64 -8.49 4.72
C LYS A 214 10.55 -9.40 5.31
N PRO A 215 10.54 -10.71 4.95
CA PRO A 215 11.28 -11.32 3.86
C PRO A 215 10.72 -10.97 2.49
N THR A 216 11.58 -10.77 1.48
CA THR A 216 11.14 -10.51 0.11
C THR A 216 11.05 -11.80 -0.71
N GLY A 217 10.07 -11.87 -1.61
CA GLY A 217 9.91 -13.02 -2.50
C GLY A 217 11.11 -13.24 -3.43
N ALA A 218 11.83 -12.19 -3.79
CA ALA A 218 13.00 -12.26 -4.64
C ALA A 218 14.17 -12.97 -3.95
N PHE A 219 14.43 -12.66 -2.68
CA PHE A 219 15.56 -13.20 -1.93
C PHE A 219 15.24 -14.51 -1.21
N GLY A 220 13.98 -14.75 -0.86
CA GLY A 220 13.58 -15.95 -0.12
C GLY A 220 13.86 -17.29 -0.84
N LYS A 221 14.04 -17.27 -2.16
CA LYS A 221 14.35 -18.45 -2.97
C LYS A 221 15.86 -18.65 -3.20
N LEU A 222 16.68 -17.68 -2.82
CA LEU A 222 18.13 -17.74 -3.00
C LEU A 222 18.75 -18.67 -1.94
N LYS A 223 19.85 -19.31 -2.33
CA LYS A 223 20.68 -20.10 -1.42
C LYS A 223 22.08 -19.52 -1.44
N ALA A 224 22.71 -19.44 -0.29
CA ALA A 224 24.12 -19.08 -0.18
C ALA A 224 24.95 -20.01 -1.08
N GLY A 225 25.86 -19.44 -1.84
CA GLY A 225 26.71 -20.17 -2.78
C GLY A 225 28.04 -19.48 -2.90
N ALA A 226 28.89 -20.07 -3.77
CA ALA A 226 30.21 -19.50 -4.05
C ALA A 226 30.16 -18.20 -4.87
N GLU A 227 29.00 -17.87 -5.46
CA GLU A 227 28.90 -16.78 -6.43
C GLU A 227 28.52 -15.43 -5.80
N TYR A 228 27.72 -15.42 -4.73
CA TYR A 228 27.22 -14.20 -4.12
C TYR A 228 26.94 -14.34 -2.62
N LYS A 229 26.85 -13.20 -1.95
CA LYS A 229 26.50 -13.09 -0.52
C LYS A 229 25.76 -11.78 -0.22
N LEU A 230 25.03 -11.74 0.88
CA LEU A 230 24.52 -10.48 1.45
C LEU A 230 25.68 -9.71 2.09
N LEU A 231 25.75 -8.42 1.85
CA LEU A 231 26.77 -7.53 2.41
C LEU A 231 26.10 -6.55 3.40
N PRO A 232 26.69 -6.32 4.59
CA PRO A 232 26.25 -5.31 5.51
C PRO A 232 26.33 -3.90 4.91
N MET A 233 25.35 -3.04 5.26
CA MET A 233 25.36 -1.63 4.91
C MET A 233 25.83 -0.80 6.12
N PRO A 234 26.82 0.10 5.96
CA PRO A 234 27.22 1.00 7.02
C PRO A 234 26.11 2.02 7.32
N TYR A 235 26.04 2.46 8.59
CA TYR A 235 25.07 3.46 9.04
C TYR A 235 25.79 4.71 9.63
N PRO A 236 26.55 5.46 8.81
CA PRO A 236 27.22 6.68 9.25
C PRO A 236 26.22 7.83 9.45
N ALA A 237 26.68 8.91 10.12
CA ALA A 237 25.87 10.10 10.39
C ALA A 237 25.18 10.68 9.15
N ALA A 238 25.79 10.56 7.96
CA ALA A 238 25.22 11.05 6.71
C ALA A 238 23.90 10.36 6.30
N LEU A 239 23.58 9.19 6.88
CA LEU A 239 22.36 8.43 6.60
C LEU A 239 21.30 8.55 7.71
N GLN A 240 21.64 9.07 8.89
CA GLN A 240 20.79 9.00 10.08
C GLN A 240 19.53 9.88 9.99
N ASP A 241 19.53 10.91 9.17
CA ASP A 241 18.37 11.79 9.00
C ASP A 241 17.23 11.14 8.20
N ASP A 242 17.56 10.24 7.27
CA ASP A 242 16.62 9.67 6.29
C ASP A 242 16.36 8.18 6.48
N TYR A 243 17.23 7.48 7.21
CA TYR A 243 17.20 6.04 7.37
C TYR A 243 17.28 5.62 8.83
N LEU A 244 16.85 4.38 9.10
CA LEU A 244 16.93 3.71 10.39
C LEU A 244 17.92 2.55 10.31
N PRO A 245 18.62 2.20 11.41
CA PRO A 245 19.37 0.96 11.47
C PRO A 245 18.39 -0.21 11.41
N ALA A 246 18.77 -1.28 10.70
CA ALA A 246 17.99 -2.49 10.57
C ALA A 246 18.91 -3.71 10.44
N THR A 247 18.34 -4.90 10.55
CA THR A 247 19.07 -6.15 10.52
C THR A 247 18.30 -7.18 9.72
N LEU A 248 18.96 -7.95 8.85
CA LEU A 248 18.42 -9.14 8.20
C LEU A 248 18.89 -10.36 9.00
N THR A 249 18.01 -11.33 9.22
CA THR A 249 18.27 -12.48 10.08
C THR A 249 18.14 -13.79 9.31
N HIS A 250 18.56 -14.88 9.96
CA HIS A 250 18.36 -16.24 9.45
C HIS A 250 16.87 -16.54 9.20
N GLU A 251 15.99 -16.11 10.09
CA GLU A 251 14.55 -16.33 9.97
C GLU A 251 13.95 -15.62 8.74
N ASP A 252 14.53 -14.49 8.34
CA ASP A 252 14.14 -13.80 7.11
C ASP A 252 14.61 -14.56 5.87
N TYR A 253 15.86 -15.07 5.90
CA TYR A 253 16.54 -15.69 4.75
C TYR A 253 17.39 -16.89 5.16
N PRO A 254 16.81 -18.03 5.52
CA PRO A 254 17.55 -19.21 5.97
C PRO A 254 18.47 -19.79 4.90
N GLY A 255 18.22 -19.48 3.62
CA GLY A 255 19.09 -19.88 2.52
C GLY A 255 20.32 -19.00 2.32
N LEU A 256 20.36 -17.78 2.89
CA LEU A 256 21.41 -16.79 2.67
C LEU A 256 22.20 -16.44 3.93
N ILE A 257 21.56 -16.52 5.08
CA ILE A 257 22.13 -16.13 6.37
C ILE A 257 22.18 -17.38 7.26
N ALA A 258 23.36 -17.70 7.78
CA ALA A 258 23.52 -18.86 8.66
C ALA A 258 22.80 -18.66 10.01
N GLU A 259 22.40 -19.74 10.66
CA GLU A 259 21.76 -19.69 11.97
C GLU A 259 22.65 -18.95 12.99
N GLY A 260 22.04 -18.06 13.76
CA GLY A 260 22.74 -17.21 14.74
C GLY A 260 23.52 -16.05 14.12
N GLN A 261 23.54 -15.90 12.79
CA GLN A 261 24.15 -14.73 12.12
C GLN A 261 23.10 -13.69 11.74
N THR A 262 23.56 -12.45 11.65
CA THR A 262 22.77 -11.31 11.21
C THR A 262 23.57 -10.46 10.23
N ILE A 263 22.87 -9.73 9.37
CA ILE A 263 23.45 -8.77 8.43
C ILE A 263 22.88 -7.39 8.75
N ASP A 264 23.73 -6.51 9.25
CA ASP A 264 23.32 -5.12 9.53
C ASP A 264 23.05 -4.38 8.23
N THR A 265 22.00 -3.59 8.23
CA THR A 265 21.58 -2.81 7.07
C THR A 265 20.86 -1.54 7.51
N ILE A 266 20.34 -0.81 6.55
CA ILE A 266 19.50 0.37 6.77
C ILE A 266 18.07 0.09 6.29
N ALA A 267 17.14 0.83 6.87
CA ALA A 267 15.73 0.76 6.45
C ALA A 267 15.14 2.16 6.27
N VAL A 268 14.09 2.22 5.45
CA VAL A 268 13.29 3.41 5.20
C VAL A 268 11.81 3.12 5.42
N GLY A 269 11.05 4.10 5.91
CA GLY A 269 9.63 3.89 6.16
C GLY A 269 8.80 3.92 4.88
N ALA A 270 7.99 2.89 4.64
CA ALA A 270 6.93 2.91 3.65
C ALA A 270 5.78 3.81 4.13
N VAL A 271 5.11 4.50 3.21
CA VAL A 271 4.07 5.50 3.49
C VAL A 271 2.90 5.30 2.54
N LEU A 272 1.70 5.20 3.07
CA LEU A 272 0.48 5.30 2.28
C LEU A 272 0.15 6.78 2.07
N ALA A 273 0.47 7.27 0.88
CA ALA A 273 0.32 8.67 0.49
C ALA A 273 -0.91 8.88 -0.39
N VAL A 274 -1.48 10.07 -0.31
CA VAL A 274 -2.67 10.48 -1.04
C VAL A 274 -2.50 11.92 -1.52
N PHE A 275 -3.14 12.28 -2.63
CA PHE A 275 -3.21 13.69 -3.03
C PHE A 275 -4.05 14.49 -2.01
N ASN A 276 -3.71 15.74 -1.80
CA ASN A 276 -4.44 16.62 -0.88
C ASN A 276 -5.78 17.09 -1.50
N TRP A 277 -6.74 16.18 -1.59
CA TRP A 277 -8.09 16.50 -2.08
C TRP A 277 -8.79 17.46 -1.13
N ALA A 278 -9.52 18.44 -1.69
CA ALA A 278 -10.34 19.33 -0.89
C ALA A 278 -11.51 18.56 -0.22
N PRO A 279 -11.86 18.84 1.06
CA PRO A 279 -12.83 18.06 1.83
C PRO A 279 -14.23 17.92 1.21
N ASN A 280 -14.64 18.87 0.38
CA ASN A 280 -15.96 18.89 -0.28
C ASN A 280 -15.97 18.12 -1.63
N THR A 281 -14.87 17.49 -2.03
CA THR A 281 -14.77 16.75 -3.30
C THR A 281 -15.19 15.30 -3.13
N GLU A 282 -15.68 14.71 -4.22
CA GLU A 282 -16.02 13.29 -4.29
C GLU A 282 -14.79 12.42 -4.00
N ARG A 283 -13.62 12.79 -4.54
CA ARG A 283 -12.37 12.08 -4.28
C ARG A 283 -11.96 12.09 -2.82
N TYR A 284 -12.14 13.20 -2.12
CA TYR A 284 -11.91 13.24 -0.67
C TYR A 284 -12.84 12.26 0.06
N ARG A 285 -14.16 12.28 -0.28
CA ARG A 285 -15.15 11.42 0.40
C ARG A 285 -14.84 9.94 0.26
N ARG A 286 -14.49 9.47 -0.94
CA ARG A 286 -14.17 8.05 -1.13
C ARG A 286 -12.86 7.62 -0.47
N VAL A 287 -11.82 8.48 -0.47
CA VAL A 287 -10.58 8.23 0.27
C VAL A 287 -10.81 8.29 1.79
N ALA A 288 -11.67 9.19 2.28
CA ALA A 288 -12.05 9.24 3.70
C ALA A 288 -12.78 7.95 4.12
N LYS A 289 -13.69 7.45 3.29
CA LYS A 289 -14.39 6.17 3.52
C LYS A 289 -13.42 4.98 3.56
N PHE A 290 -12.45 4.94 2.63
CA PHE A 290 -11.37 3.96 2.68
C PHE A 290 -10.58 4.07 3.98
N THR A 291 -10.22 5.29 4.39
CA THR A 291 -9.44 5.54 5.62
C THR A 291 -10.19 5.07 6.86
N GLU A 292 -11.49 5.36 6.94
CA GLU A 292 -12.36 4.87 8.01
C GLU A 292 -12.40 3.33 8.06
N ALA A 293 -12.60 2.70 6.89
CA ALA A 293 -12.62 1.24 6.79
C ALA A 293 -11.28 0.63 7.21
N LEU A 294 -10.15 1.22 6.81
CA LEU A 294 -8.81 0.77 7.20
C LEU A 294 -8.62 0.82 8.72
N PHE A 295 -8.96 1.93 9.36
CA PHE A 295 -8.80 2.11 10.81
C PHE A 295 -9.71 1.17 11.60
N LYS A 296 -10.98 1.06 11.19
CA LYS A 296 -11.98 0.22 11.85
C LYS A 296 -11.67 -1.28 11.77
N ASN A 297 -11.09 -1.73 10.66
CA ASN A 297 -10.82 -3.14 10.42
C ASN A 297 -9.33 -3.50 10.56
N PHE A 298 -8.54 -2.64 11.23
CA PHE A 298 -7.09 -2.82 11.26
C PHE A 298 -6.65 -4.18 11.84
N ASP A 299 -7.33 -4.68 12.85
CA ASP A 299 -7.03 -5.97 13.47
C ASP A 299 -7.05 -7.15 12.50
N LYS A 300 -7.91 -7.09 11.45
CA LYS A 300 -8.00 -8.13 10.42
C LYS A 300 -6.73 -8.24 9.56
N PHE A 301 -5.91 -7.18 9.52
CA PHE A 301 -4.62 -7.21 8.82
C PHE A 301 -3.52 -7.91 9.61
N LEU A 302 -3.70 -8.08 10.92
CA LEU A 302 -2.72 -8.75 11.79
C LEU A 302 -2.81 -10.27 11.72
N GLU A 303 -3.87 -10.81 11.11
CA GLU A 303 -4.15 -12.23 10.99
C GLU A 303 -3.63 -12.82 9.67
N LYS A 304 -3.31 -14.13 9.67
CA LYS A 304 -3.02 -14.86 8.43
C LYS A 304 -4.29 -14.91 7.55
N PRO A 305 -4.14 -14.83 6.21
CA PRO A 305 -2.92 -14.95 5.39
C PRO A 305 -2.27 -13.60 5.05
N ARG A 306 -2.56 -12.52 5.77
CA ARG A 306 -2.06 -11.17 5.46
C ARG A 306 -0.55 -11.08 5.63
N HIS A 307 0.06 -10.11 4.93
CA HIS A 307 1.50 -9.93 4.94
C HIS A 307 2.02 -9.67 6.38
N PRO A 308 3.07 -10.36 6.86
CA PRO A 308 3.52 -10.27 8.26
C PRO A 308 3.94 -8.85 8.68
N LYS A 309 4.40 -8.03 7.76
CA LYS A 309 4.79 -6.63 7.99
C LYS A 309 3.62 -5.72 8.44
N TRP A 310 2.36 -6.16 8.34
CA TRP A 310 1.24 -5.44 8.94
C TRP A 310 1.39 -5.27 10.46
N LYS A 311 2.09 -6.19 11.12
CA LYS A 311 2.38 -6.11 12.56
C LYS A 311 3.33 -4.96 12.94
N GLU A 312 4.06 -4.39 11.97
CA GLU A 312 4.92 -3.22 12.17
C GLU A 312 4.16 -1.89 11.96
N VAL A 313 2.94 -1.95 11.43
CA VAL A 313 2.17 -0.75 11.13
C VAL A 313 1.59 -0.15 12.41
N ASN A 314 1.93 1.11 12.67
CA ASN A 314 1.31 1.91 13.71
C ASN A 314 0.52 3.05 13.04
N LEU A 315 -0.81 2.93 13.04
CA LEU A 315 -1.69 3.92 12.42
C LEU A 315 -1.50 5.34 12.97
N ALA A 316 -1.07 5.47 14.24
CA ALA A 316 -0.83 6.75 14.89
C ALA A 316 0.57 7.34 14.61
N ALA A 317 1.50 6.56 14.03
CA ALA A 317 2.87 7.01 13.80
C ALA A 317 2.92 8.26 12.90
N GLU A 318 3.64 9.27 13.35
CA GLU A 318 3.80 10.53 12.64
C GLU A 318 4.86 10.42 11.54
N LEU A 319 4.71 11.22 10.49
CA LEU A 319 5.71 11.43 9.45
C LEU A 319 6.21 12.87 9.56
N PRO A 320 7.41 13.09 10.13
CA PRO A 320 7.94 14.44 10.36
C PRO A 320 8.00 15.28 9.08
N GLY A 321 7.52 16.51 9.17
CA GLY A 321 7.49 17.44 8.04
C GLY A 321 6.35 17.23 7.05
N TRP A 322 5.43 16.29 7.30
CA TRP A 322 4.27 16.01 6.44
C TRP A 322 2.97 16.09 7.22
N GLU A 323 1.93 16.59 6.57
CA GLU A 323 0.60 16.62 7.15
C GLU A 323 -0.16 15.33 6.87
N ARG A 324 -0.87 14.85 7.89
CA ARG A 324 -1.74 13.70 7.78
C ARG A 324 -3.02 14.07 7.03
N PHE A 325 -3.59 13.13 6.27
CA PHE A 325 -4.89 13.28 5.62
C PHE A 325 -5.99 13.57 6.65
N GLY A 326 -6.86 14.54 6.35
CA GLY A 326 -7.82 15.07 7.33
C GLY A 326 -8.65 14.00 8.02
N ALA A 327 -9.27 13.10 7.26
CA ALA A 327 -10.07 12.01 7.83
C ALA A 327 -9.25 11.08 8.76
N ALA A 328 -7.99 10.79 8.44
CA ALA A 328 -7.13 9.99 9.31
C ALA A 328 -6.77 10.71 10.61
N LYS A 329 -6.58 12.04 10.55
CA LYS A 329 -6.34 12.87 11.72
C LYS A 329 -7.55 12.90 12.67
N GLU A 330 -8.74 13.07 12.12
CA GLU A 330 -10.00 13.10 12.87
C GLU A 330 -10.27 11.76 13.59
N LEU A 331 -10.05 10.62 12.89
CA LEU A 331 -10.20 9.29 13.49
C LEU A 331 -9.25 9.07 14.67
N LEU A 332 -8.00 9.52 14.58
CA LEU A 332 -7.04 9.39 15.68
C LEU A 332 -7.39 10.28 16.87
N VAL A 333 -7.91 11.48 16.65
CA VAL A 333 -8.39 12.36 17.73
C VAL A 333 -9.58 11.70 18.43
N SER A 334 -10.58 11.26 17.67
CA SER A 334 -11.77 10.57 18.21
C SER A 334 -11.42 9.33 19.03
N SER A 335 -10.45 8.54 18.56
CA SER A 335 -9.99 7.33 19.28
C SER A 335 -9.29 7.68 20.58
N ARG A 336 -8.48 8.75 20.62
CA ARG A 336 -7.83 9.23 21.85
C ARG A 336 -8.87 9.74 22.86
N ASP A 337 -9.85 10.51 22.38
CA ASP A 337 -10.91 11.02 23.24
C ASP A 337 -11.77 9.89 23.82
N GLN A 338 -12.11 8.88 23.02
CA GLN A 338 -12.81 7.69 23.50
C GLN A 338 -11.99 6.88 24.52
N ALA A 339 -10.67 6.75 24.30
CA ALA A 339 -9.79 6.07 25.23
C ALA A 339 -9.67 6.83 26.55
N SER A 340 -9.58 8.17 26.51
CA SER A 340 -9.54 9.02 27.71
C SER A 340 -10.85 8.97 28.51
N LEU A 341 -11.99 9.05 27.82
CA LEU A 341 -13.31 8.89 28.43
C LEU A 341 -13.50 7.49 29.03
N GLY A 342 -12.98 6.45 28.36
CA GLY A 342 -12.96 5.09 28.88
C GLY A 342 -12.12 4.97 30.15
N GLN A 343 -10.95 5.58 30.20
CA GLN A 343 -10.10 5.61 31.41
C GLN A 343 -10.76 6.39 32.55
N ASP A 344 -11.40 7.51 32.26
CA ASP A 344 -12.06 8.30 33.28
C ASP A 344 -13.31 7.58 33.84
N ARG A 345 -14.08 6.90 32.98
CA ARG A 345 -15.14 6.00 33.42
C ARG A 345 -14.60 4.87 34.29
N MET A 346 -13.53 4.22 33.86
CA MET A 346 -12.89 3.13 34.61
C MET A 346 -12.41 3.62 36.00
N LYS A 347 -11.83 4.83 36.10
CA LYS A 347 -11.46 5.45 37.37
C LYS A 347 -12.67 5.74 38.24
N GLN A 348 -13.75 6.27 37.65
CA GLN A 348 -15.01 6.53 38.39
C GLN A 348 -15.66 5.24 38.89
N ASP A 349 -15.72 4.20 38.04
CA ASP A 349 -16.29 2.91 38.41
C ASP A 349 -15.43 2.21 39.47
N PHE A 350 -14.09 2.33 39.37
CA PHE A 350 -13.18 1.84 40.41
C PHE A 350 -13.37 2.59 41.72
N ALA A 351 -13.57 3.90 41.72
CA ALA A 351 -13.87 4.70 42.91
C ALA A 351 -15.19 4.28 43.56
N LYS A 352 -16.24 4.03 42.77
CA LYS A 352 -17.53 3.49 43.24
C LYS A 352 -17.36 2.09 43.85
N PHE A 353 -16.61 1.22 43.17
CA PHE A 353 -16.30 -0.11 43.68
C PHE A 353 -15.56 -0.04 45.02
N LEU A 354 -14.52 0.81 45.15
CA LEU A 354 -13.82 1.01 46.41
C LEU A 354 -14.74 1.50 47.52
N THR A 355 -15.69 2.40 47.23
CA THR A 355 -16.67 2.88 48.21
C THR A 355 -17.60 1.77 48.67
N SER A 356 -18.01 0.84 47.78
CA SER A 356 -18.82 -0.31 48.12
C SER A 356 -18.01 -1.43 48.84
N ALA A 357 -16.72 -1.54 48.54
CA ALA A 357 -15.82 -2.55 49.13
C ALA A 357 -15.17 -2.11 50.47
N SER A 358 -15.16 -0.79 50.78
CA SER A 358 -14.51 -0.22 51.96
C SER A 358 -15.25 -0.48 53.30
N GLN A 359 -16.26 -1.32 53.34
CA GLN A 359 -16.85 -1.82 54.57
C GLN A 359 -16.01 -2.92 55.27
N SER A 360 -14.84 -3.30 54.74
CA SER A 360 -13.92 -4.23 55.37
C SER A 360 -12.61 -3.56 55.75
N GLU A 361 -12.35 -3.42 57.04
CA GLU A 361 -11.20 -2.73 57.66
C GLU A 361 -9.83 -3.33 57.32
N GLY A 362 -8.83 -2.48 57.07
CA GLY A 362 -7.40 -2.80 57.02
C GLY A 362 -6.59 -1.85 56.13
N PRO A 363 -5.27 -1.69 56.37
CA PRO A 363 -4.43 -0.78 55.57
C PRO A 363 -4.28 -1.22 54.13
N MET A 364 -4.23 -0.24 53.20
CA MET A 364 -4.11 -0.44 51.76
C MET A 364 -2.66 -0.83 51.41
N THR A 365 -2.36 -2.10 51.36
CA THR A 365 -1.08 -2.64 50.87
C THR A 365 -1.13 -2.82 49.36
N ASP A 366 0.03 -2.90 48.69
CA ASP A 366 0.11 -3.12 47.23
C ASP A 366 -0.55 -4.46 46.82
N GLN A 367 -0.38 -5.48 47.63
CA GLN A 367 -1.01 -6.79 47.44
C GLN A 367 -2.54 -6.72 47.50
N ARG A 368 -3.07 -5.94 48.46
CA ARG A 368 -4.51 -5.70 48.57
C ARG A 368 -5.07 -4.83 47.43
N ARG A 369 -4.27 -3.90 46.90
CA ARG A 369 -4.64 -3.12 45.73
C ARG A 369 -4.78 -4.00 44.47
N GLU A 370 -3.89 -4.97 44.32
CA GLU A 370 -3.91 -5.90 43.19
C GLU A 370 -5.11 -6.90 43.30
N GLU A 371 -5.42 -7.36 44.49
CA GLU A 371 -6.61 -8.18 44.77
C GLU A 371 -7.92 -7.40 44.49
N LEU A 372 -7.98 -6.16 44.93
CA LEU A 372 -9.14 -5.29 44.69
C LEU A 372 -9.28 -4.94 43.19
N PHE A 373 -8.19 -4.81 42.48
CA PHE A 373 -8.22 -4.58 41.02
C PHE A 373 -8.72 -5.83 40.28
N LYS A 374 -8.31 -7.04 40.68
CA LYS A 374 -8.89 -8.29 40.14
C LYS A 374 -10.38 -8.39 40.39
N LYS A 375 -10.83 -8.14 41.61
CA LYS A 375 -12.25 -8.14 41.96
C LYS A 375 -13.04 -7.08 41.23
N PHE A 376 -12.44 -5.91 40.94
CA PHE A 376 -13.05 -4.90 40.13
C PHE A 376 -13.25 -5.32 38.67
N LEU A 377 -12.28 -6.00 38.06
CA LEU A 377 -12.40 -6.55 36.71
C LEU A 377 -13.49 -7.63 36.64
N GLU A 378 -13.60 -8.49 37.65
CA GLU A 378 -14.66 -9.50 37.77
C GLU A 378 -16.05 -8.83 37.97
N TRP A 379 -16.12 -7.79 38.76
CA TRP A 379 -17.35 -7.01 38.96
C TRP A 379 -17.80 -6.32 37.66
N GLN A 380 -16.89 -5.77 36.89
CA GLN A 380 -17.21 -5.15 35.58
C GLN A 380 -17.80 -6.17 34.60
N THR A 381 -17.35 -7.41 34.61
CA THR A 381 -17.87 -8.46 33.73
C THR A 381 -19.27 -8.94 34.11
N THR A 382 -19.67 -8.79 35.41
CA THR A 382 -20.98 -9.13 35.89
C THR A 382 -22.03 -8.04 35.73
N GLN A 383 -21.62 -6.79 35.42
CA GLN A 383 -22.54 -5.66 35.19
C GLN A 383 -22.89 -5.44 33.70
N ARG A 384 -22.33 -6.24 32.79
CA ARG A 384 -22.68 -6.29 31.35
C ARG A 384 -23.63 -7.45 31.07
#